data_88cefcdb24d91f7989691f5099d07ee5
#
_entry.id   88cefcdb24d91f7989691f5099d07ee5
#
_cell.length_a   1.000
_cell.length_b   1.000
_cell.length_c   1.000
_cell.angle_alpha   90.00
_cell.angle_beta   90.00
_cell.angle_gamma   90.00
#
_symmetry.space_group_name_H-M   'P 1'
#
loop_
_entity.id
_entity.type
_entity.pdbx_description
1 polymer ?
#
loop_
_entity_poly.entity_id
_entity_poly.type
_entity_poly.pdbx_seq_one_letter_code
_entity_poly.pdbx_strand_id
1 'polypeptide(L)'
;IYIHLLNNNIQDLELLDLIKRGKITATIVDSHKLELWGNLEQDIRIHRDLAFRHNADIAWAIRKNNPQLKAKIDQYLQDSKQGTLLGNVIDNRYLESISWMNRASNALQNEEREKLEELFVAYGEKYEINWLILLAMAFQESGLDNTKISHRGAVGIMQVMPKTARDWYVDIDDVYDLESNIHAGSKYLRFIYDRYFDLPELSDIDKIHFSLAAYNACLLYTSPSPRDLRA
;
A
#
# COMPACT_ATOMS: atom_id res chain seq x y z
N ILE A 1 20.32 12.72 -30.62
CA ILE A 1 19.59 12.26 -29.45
C ILE A 1 20.57 11.45 -28.62
N TYR A 2 20.78 11.86 -27.36
CA TYR A 2 21.59 11.09 -26.42
C TYR A 2 20.65 10.22 -25.58
N ILE A 3 20.91 8.90 -25.58
CA ILE A 3 20.16 7.94 -24.75
C ILE A 3 20.97 7.70 -23.48
N HIS A 4 20.40 8.03 -22.33
CA HIS A 4 20.97 7.73 -21.03
C HIS A 4 20.37 6.45 -20.47
N LEU A 5 21.23 5.48 -20.16
CA LEU A 5 20.83 4.28 -19.46
C LEU A 5 20.79 4.59 -17.97
N LEU A 6 19.63 4.43 -17.36
CA LEU A 6 19.43 4.56 -15.94
C LEU A 6 19.53 3.20 -15.23
N ASN A 7 19.62 3.20 -13.91
CA ASN A 7 19.67 1.99 -13.12
C ASN A 7 18.35 1.19 -13.30
N ASN A 8 18.46 -0.12 -13.45
CA ASN A 8 17.31 -1.03 -13.65
C ASN A 8 16.28 -1.02 -12.49
N ASN A 9 16.62 -0.44 -11.36
CA ASN A 9 15.74 -0.33 -10.20
C ASN A 9 14.82 0.90 -10.25
N ILE A 10 15.02 1.81 -11.23
CA ILE A 10 14.18 3.01 -11.36
C ILE A 10 12.84 2.62 -11.96
N GLN A 11 11.77 2.98 -11.27
CA GLN A 11 10.39 2.74 -11.67
C GLN A 11 9.88 3.85 -12.60
N ASP A 12 8.85 3.56 -13.41
CA ASP A 12 8.31 4.54 -14.38
C ASP A 12 7.80 5.82 -13.71
N LEU A 13 7.26 5.75 -12.49
CA LEU A 13 6.84 6.91 -11.70
C LEU A 13 8.02 7.81 -11.34
N GLU A 14 9.16 7.23 -10.97
CA GLU A 14 10.38 7.99 -10.71
C GLU A 14 10.91 8.67 -11.96
N LEU A 15 10.74 8.05 -13.15
CA LEU A 15 11.09 8.66 -14.41
C LEU A 15 10.24 9.90 -14.70
N LEU A 16 8.95 9.86 -14.39
CA LEU A 16 8.07 11.02 -14.54
C LEU A 16 8.45 12.14 -13.56
N ASP A 17 8.80 11.82 -12.32
CA ASP A 17 9.30 12.78 -11.35
C ASP A 17 10.64 13.42 -11.81
N LEU A 18 11.56 12.65 -12.39
CA LEU A 18 12.79 13.18 -12.96
C LEU A 18 12.54 14.17 -14.12
N ILE A 19 11.54 13.93 -14.97
CA ILE A 19 11.11 14.87 -16.00
C ILE A 19 10.59 16.16 -15.36
N LYS A 20 9.68 16.04 -14.40
CA LYS A 20 9.07 17.16 -13.69
C LYS A 20 10.10 18.04 -13.00
N ARG A 21 11.14 17.46 -12.43
CA ARG A 21 12.29 18.16 -11.83
C ARG A 21 13.31 18.68 -12.86
N GLY A 22 13.06 18.47 -14.15
CA GLY A 22 13.99 18.88 -15.21
C GLY A 22 15.33 18.14 -15.22
N LYS A 23 15.41 16.97 -14.57
CA LYS A 23 16.62 16.15 -14.53
C LYS A 23 16.83 15.35 -15.82
N ILE A 24 15.75 14.94 -16.47
CA ILE A 24 15.74 14.36 -17.81
C ILE A 24 14.70 15.10 -18.68
N THR A 25 14.94 15.11 -19.99
CA THR A 25 14.10 15.86 -20.94
C THR A 25 12.90 15.04 -21.39
N ALA A 26 13.06 13.73 -21.55
CA ALA A 26 12.03 12.82 -22.05
C ALA A 26 12.32 11.39 -21.59
N THR A 27 11.29 10.57 -21.53
CA THR A 27 11.38 9.13 -21.30
C THR A 27 10.34 8.38 -22.13
N ILE A 28 10.42 7.06 -22.16
CA ILE A 28 9.46 6.17 -22.82
C ILE A 28 8.79 5.35 -21.72
N VAL A 29 7.47 5.37 -21.70
CA VAL A 29 6.65 4.65 -20.70
C VAL A 29 5.51 3.93 -21.42
N ASP A 30 5.03 2.85 -20.86
CA ASP A 30 3.87 2.14 -21.40
C ASP A 30 2.60 2.99 -21.33
N SER A 31 1.79 2.97 -22.40
CA SER A 31 0.59 3.83 -22.52
C SER A 31 -0.43 3.60 -21.41
N HIS A 32 -0.64 2.36 -20.98
CA HIS A 32 -1.57 2.05 -19.89
C HIS A 32 -1.17 2.68 -18.55
N LYS A 33 0.12 2.83 -18.31
CA LYS A 33 0.64 3.53 -17.12
C LYS A 33 0.45 5.04 -17.24
N LEU A 34 0.66 5.59 -18.44
CA LEU A 34 0.39 7.01 -18.71
C LEU A 34 -1.09 7.37 -18.57
N GLU A 35 -2.00 6.46 -18.88
CA GLU A 35 -3.44 6.67 -18.67
C GLU A 35 -3.80 6.74 -17.19
N LEU A 36 -3.13 5.96 -16.36
CA LEU A 36 -3.26 6.03 -14.91
C LEU A 36 -2.67 7.32 -14.32
N TRP A 37 -1.50 7.70 -14.78
CA TRP A 37 -0.71 8.78 -14.15
C TRP A 37 -0.82 10.11 -14.88
N GLY A 38 -1.26 10.14 -16.14
CA GLY A 38 -1.36 11.35 -16.95
C GLY A 38 -2.33 12.40 -16.38
N ASN A 39 -3.27 11.97 -15.54
CA ASN A 39 -4.15 12.88 -14.80
C ASN A 39 -3.48 13.49 -13.55
N LEU A 40 -2.35 12.91 -13.10
CA LEU A 40 -1.57 13.41 -11.96
C LEU A 40 -0.53 14.45 -12.36
N GLU A 41 -0.08 14.39 -13.60
CA GLU A 41 1.08 15.13 -14.08
C GLU A 41 0.68 16.10 -15.18
N GLN A 42 -0.03 17.19 -14.81
CA GLN A 42 -0.50 18.23 -15.73
C GLN A 42 0.64 18.95 -16.48
N ASP A 43 1.87 18.89 -15.94
CA ASP A 43 3.05 19.54 -16.50
C ASP A 43 3.84 18.65 -17.49
N ILE A 44 3.42 17.40 -17.71
CA ILE A 44 4.09 16.47 -18.62
C ILE A 44 3.35 16.38 -19.95
N ARG A 45 4.06 16.69 -21.05
CA ARG A 45 3.51 16.54 -22.39
C ARG A 45 3.67 15.12 -22.91
N ILE A 46 2.54 14.47 -23.23
CA ILE A 46 2.52 13.12 -23.79
C ILE A 46 2.48 13.20 -25.32
N HIS A 47 3.47 12.60 -25.99
CA HIS A 47 3.60 12.49 -27.43
C HIS A 47 3.09 11.13 -27.93
N ARG A 48 1.78 11.00 -28.09
CA ARG A 48 1.15 9.73 -28.56
C ARG A 48 1.48 9.41 -30.01
N ASP A 49 1.81 10.42 -30.80
CA ASP A 49 2.26 10.32 -32.19
C ASP A 49 3.64 9.68 -32.35
N LEU A 50 4.43 9.66 -31.31
CA LEU A 50 5.78 9.07 -31.26
C LEU A 50 5.82 7.66 -30.66
N ALA A 51 4.70 6.93 -30.70
CA ALA A 51 4.65 5.59 -30.14
C ALA A 51 5.60 4.63 -30.88
N PHE A 52 6.49 3.98 -30.15
CA PHE A 52 7.47 3.02 -30.68
C PHE A 52 6.89 1.63 -30.96
N ARG A 53 5.79 1.31 -30.29
CA ARG A 53 5.12 0.01 -30.38
C ARG A 53 3.62 0.19 -30.28
N HIS A 54 2.87 -0.47 -31.13
CA HIS A 54 1.41 -0.48 -31.14
C HIS A 54 0.90 -1.89 -30.87
N ASN A 55 -0.30 -1.99 -30.29
CA ASN A 55 -1.03 -3.24 -30.05
C ASN A 55 -0.20 -4.29 -29.29
N ALA A 56 0.50 -3.84 -28.24
CA ALA A 56 1.24 -4.74 -27.36
C ALA A 56 0.31 -5.29 -26.28
N ASP A 57 0.22 -6.61 -26.17
CA ASP A 57 -0.53 -7.28 -25.12
C ASP A 57 0.26 -7.29 -23.80
N ILE A 58 -0.45 -7.09 -22.71
CA ILE A 58 0.06 -7.33 -21.36
C ILE A 58 -0.39 -8.72 -20.95
N ALA A 59 0.54 -9.60 -20.62
CA ALA A 59 0.24 -10.98 -20.29
C ALA A 59 1.07 -11.49 -19.11
N TRP A 60 0.51 -12.46 -18.41
CA TRP A 60 1.25 -13.18 -17.38
C TRP A 60 2.10 -14.28 -18.01
N ALA A 61 3.37 -14.33 -17.61
CA ALA A 61 4.29 -15.38 -18.06
C ALA A 61 4.25 -16.57 -17.08
N ILE A 62 3.97 -17.76 -17.60
CA ILE A 62 3.98 -19.02 -16.84
C ILE A 62 4.82 -20.07 -17.53
N ARG A 63 5.22 -21.12 -16.81
CA ARG A 63 5.92 -22.25 -17.41
C ARG A 63 5.01 -23.00 -18.38
N LYS A 64 5.57 -23.44 -19.52
CA LYS A 64 4.81 -24.15 -20.58
C LYS A 64 4.14 -25.45 -20.11
N ASN A 65 4.75 -26.13 -19.15
CA ASN A 65 4.26 -27.41 -18.61
C ASN A 65 3.27 -27.28 -17.44
N ASN A 66 2.58 -26.14 -17.31
CA ASN A 66 1.61 -25.88 -16.24
C ASN A 66 0.21 -25.58 -16.79
N PRO A 67 -0.45 -26.51 -17.51
CA PRO A 67 -1.75 -26.26 -18.15
C PRO A 67 -2.87 -26.01 -17.14
N GLN A 68 -2.83 -26.64 -15.96
CA GLN A 68 -3.84 -26.42 -14.93
C GLN A 68 -3.77 -25.00 -14.34
N LEU A 69 -2.55 -24.49 -14.12
CA LEU A 69 -2.36 -23.10 -13.68
C LEU A 69 -2.82 -22.13 -14.75
N LYS A 70 -2.48 -22.41 -16.03
CA LYS A 70 -2.96 -21.60 -17.16
C LYS A 70 -4.48 -21.51 -17.18
N ALA A 71 -5.19 -22.62 -17.07
CA ALA A 71 -6.65 -22.62 -17.09
C ALA A 71 -7.26 -21.81 -15.95
N LYS A 72 -6.68 -21.89 -14.73
CA LYS A 72 -7.12 -21.08 -13.59
C LYS A 72 -6.86 -19.59 -13.77
N ILE A 73 -5.70 -19.22 -14.32
CA ILE A 73 -5.37 -17.82 -14.64
C ILE A 73 -6.30 -17.29 -15.72
N ASP A 74 -6.49 -18.03 -16.80
CA ASP A 74 -7.40 -17.63 -17.88
C ASP A 74 -8.83 -17.40 -17.35
N GLN A 75 -9.32 -18.29 -16.49
CA GLN A 75 -10.63 -18.14 -15.84
C GLN A 75 -10.67 -16.88 -14.98
N TYR A 76 -9.69 -16.68 -14.11
CA TYR A 76 -9.60 -15.49 -13.26
C TYR A 76 -9.58 -14.20 -14.08
N LEU A 77 -8.80 -14.14 -15.16
CA LEU A 77 -8.73 -12.97 -16.03
C LEU A 77 -10.09 -12.70 -16.73
N GLN A 78 -10.84 -13.74 -17.10
CA GLN A 78 -12.19 -13.56 -17.64
C GLN A 78 -13.17 -13.01 -16.59
N ASP A 79 -13.09 -13.50 -15.36
CA ASP A 79 -13.98 -13.09 -14.26
C ASP A 79 -13.62 -11.69 -13.71
N SER A 80 -12.39 -11.22 -13.95
CA SER A 80 -11.85 -9.95 -13.42
C SER A 80 -11.70 -8.85 -14.47
N LYS A 81 -12.07 -9.10 -15.74
CA LYS A 81 -11.94 -8.08 -16.78
C LYS A 81 -12.95 -6.93 -16.59
N GLN A 82 -12.63 -5.80 -17.20
CA GLN A 82 -13.54 -4.66 -17.26
C GLN A 82 -14.94 -5.09 -17.76
N GLY A 83 -15.98 -4.58 -17.11
CA GLY A 83 -17.37 -4.98 -17.37
C GLY A 83 -17.88 -6.13 -16.49
N THR A 84 -17.02 -6.84 -15.76
CA THR A 84 -17.43 -7.77 -14.69
C THR A 84 -17.54 -7.04 -13.36
N LEU A 85 -18.26 -7.63 -12.39
CA LEU A 85 -18.37 -7.03 -11.05
C LEU A 85 -17.00 -6.78 -10.41
N LEU A 86 -16.12 -7.78 -10.44
CA LEU A 86 -14.78 -7.67 -9.85
C LEU A 86 -13.91 -6.69 -10.64
N GLY A 87 -13.93 -6.74 -11.96
CA GLY A 87 -13.20 -5.80 -12.82
C GLY A 87 -13.62 -4.35 -12.55
N ASN A 88 -14.91 -4.07 -12.50
CA ASN A 88 -15.41 -2.73 -12.23
C ASN A 88 -15.06 -2.24 -10.80
N VAL A 89 -15.04 -3.13 -9.81
CA VAL A 89 -14.59 -2.79 -8.45
C VAL A 89 -13.11 -2.42 -8.44
N ILE A 90 -12.27 -3.16 -9.17
CA ILE A 90 -10.84 -2.88 -9.30
C ILE A 90 -10.63 -1.55 -10.03
N ASP A 91 -11.29 -1.36 -11.17
CA ASP A 91 -11.19 -0.14 -11.97
C ASP A 91 -11.57 1.09 -11.14
N ASN A 92 -12.76 1.10 -10.53
CA ASN A 92 -13.22 2.22 -9.71
C ASN A 92 -12.31 2.49 -8.50
N ARG A 93 -11.79 1.45 -7.88
CA ARG A 93 -11.00 1.60 -6.65
C ARG A 93 -9.56 2.05 -6.93
N TYR A 94 -8.94 1.55 -7.98
CA TYR A 94 -7.50 1.70 -8.23
C TYR A 94 -7.16 2.47 -9.50
N LEU A 95 -8.03 2.49 -10.50
CA LEU A 95 -7.74 3.11 -11.81
C LEU A 95 -8.49 4.43 -12.01
N GLU A 96 -9.77 4.52 -11.67
CA GLU A 96 -10.54 5.76 -11.85
C GLU A 96 -10.36 6.75 -10.70
N SER A 97 -10.14 6.26 -9.49
CA SER A 97 -9.95 7.12 -8.33
C SER A 97 -8.48 7.40 -8.05
N ILE A 98 -7.92 8.39 -8.71
CA ILE A 98 -6.58 8.93 -8.38
C ILE A 98 -6.57 9.79 -7.10
N SER A 99 -7.71 9.93 -6.45
CA SER A 99 -7.84 10.70 -5.20
C SER A 99 -6.90 10.21 -4.09
N TRP A 100 -6.58 8.92 -4.06
CA TRP A 100 -5.64 8.36 -3.12
C TRP A 100 -4.18 8.76 -3.44
N MET A 101 -3.80 8.80 -4.74
CA MET A 101 -2.46 9.24 -5.16
C MET A 101 -2.27 10.73 -4.92
N ASN A 102 -3.30 11.56 -5.21
CA ASN A 102 -3.26 12.98 -4.92
C ASN A 102 -3.16 13.26 -3.41
N ARG A 103 -3.83 12.48 -2.57
CA ARG A 103 -3.69 12.58 -1.11
C ARG A 103 -2.27 12.24 -0.66
N ALA A 104 -1.68 11.17 -1.19
CA ALA A 104 -0.29 10.79 -0.89
C ALA A 104 0.69 11.88 -1.31
N SER A 105 0.55 12.39 -2.54
CA SER A 105 1.40 13.44 -3.07
C SER A 105 1.29 14.73 -2.25
N ASN A 106 0.08 15.13 -1.85
CA ASN A 106 -0.15 16.33 -1.04
C ASN A 106 0.32 16.14 0.41
N ALA A 107 0.09 14.97 1.02
CA ALA A 107 0.58 14.67 2.36
C ALA A 107 2.12 14.68 2.43
N LEU A 108 2.79 14.34 1.32
CA LEU A 108 4.24 14.35 1.22
C LEU A 108 4.87 15.72 0.92
N GLN A 109 4.09 16.77 0.72
CA GLN A 109 4.60 18.11 0.35
C GLN A 109 4.60 19.15 1.48
N ASN A 110 4.03 18.88 2.65
CA ASN A 110 3.89 19.82 3.75
C ASN A 110 5.02 19.71 4.79
N GLU A 111 5.27 20.81 5.55
CA GLU A 111 6.19 20.84 6.71
C GLU A 111 5.90 19.77 7.77
N GLU A 112 4.66 19.27 7.83
CA GLU A 112 4.25 18.15 8.66
C GLU A 112 4.91 16.81 8.27
N ARG A 113 5.47 16.72 7.06
CA ARG A 113 6.12 15.50 6.54
C ARG A 113 7.32 15.09 7.37
N GLU A 114 8.20 16.03 7.70
CA GLU A 114 9.42 15.71 8.46
C GLU A 114 9.06 15.14 9.83
N LYS A 115 8.12 15.78 10.51
CA LYS A 115 7.61 15.29 11.81
C LYS A 115 6.98 13.91 11.69
N LEU A 116 6.23 13.68 10.63
CA LEU A 116 5.57 12.39 10.40
C LEU A 116 6.59 11.29 10.15
N GLU A 117 7.61 11.57 9.32
CA GLU A 117 8.71 10.67 9.03
C GLU A 117 9.51 10.34 10.31
N GLU A 118 9.85 11.34 11.12
CA GLU A 118 10.52 11.15 12.41
C GLU A 118 9.74 10.20 13.33
N LEU A 119 8.42 10.37 13.43
CA LEU A 119 7.57 9.51 14.25
C LEU A 119 7.56 8.07 13.73
N PHE A 120 7.38 7.86 12.42
CA PHE A 120 7.39 6.52 11.85
C PHE A 120 8.76 5.84 11.98
N VAL A 121 9.85 6.57 11.81
CA VAL A 121 11.21 6.06 12.03
C VAL A 121 11.38 5.65 13.49
N ALA A 122 11.05 6.52 14.44
CA ALA A 122 11.19 6.25 15.87
C ALA A 122 10.39 5.00 16.32
N TYR A 123 9.13 4.88 15.88
CA TYR A 123 8.31 3.72 16.23
C TYR A 123 8.65 2.48 15.41
N GLY A 124 9.17 2.64 14.20
CA GLY A 124 9.74 1.55 13.42
C GLY A 124 10.94 0.91 14.11
N GLU A 125 11.88 1.72 14.60
CA GLU A 125 13.03 1.26 15.39
C GLU A 125 12.60 0.63 16.71
N LYS A 126 11.68 1.29 17.44
CA LYS A 126 11.19 0.80 18.73
C LYS A 126 10.54 -0.58 18.65
N TYR A 127 9.84 -0.86 17.57
CA TYR A 127 9.09 -2.13 17.37
C TYR A 127 9.72 -3.08 16.37
N GLU A 128 10.94 -2.78 15.90
CA GLU A 128 11.69 -3.58 14.92
C GLU A 128 10.86 -3.87 13.65
N ILE A 129 10.15 -2.87 13.18
CA ILE A 129 9.37 -2.90 11.93
C ILE A 129 9.94 -1.84 10.99
N ASN A 130 10.17 -2.20 9.74
CA ASN A 130 10.60 -1.19 8.76
C ASN A 130 9.58 -0.03 8.72
N TRP A 131 10.03 1.17 9.01
CA TRP A 131 9.20 2.37 9.09
C TRP A 131 8.41 2.66 7.82
N LEU A 132 8.95 2.29 6.62
CA LEU A 132 8.23 2.40 5.36
C LEU A 132 7.00 1.49 5.29
N ILE A 133 7.02 0.35 5.96
CA ILE A 133 5.86 -0.54 6.08
C ILE A 133 4.79 0.12 6.95
N LEU A 134 5.17 0.72 8.06
CA LEU A 134 4.25 1.46 8.93
C LEU A 134 3.63 2.66 8.20
N LEU A 135 4.44 3.42 7.47
CA LEU A 135 3.98 4.55 6.67
C LEU A 135 3.01 4.10 5.55
N ALA A 136 3.35 3.04 4.83
CA ALA A 136 2.48 2.48 3.79
C ALA A 136 1.16 1.96 4.36
N MET A 137 1.20 1.33 5.53
CA MET A 137 0.00 0.89 6.25
C MET A 137 -0.86 2.09 6.65
N ALA A 138 -0.29 3.12 7.27
CA ALA A 138 -1.00 4.35 7.63
C ALA A 138 -1.63 5.03 6.41
N PHE A 139 -0.90 5.05 5.30
CA PHE A 139 -1.43 5.55 4.05
C PHE A 139 -2.63 4.74 3.55
N GLN A 140 -2.57 3.43 3.61
CA GLN A 140 -3.67 2.53 3.23
C GLN A 140 -4.90 2.72 4.16
N GLU A 141 -4.68 2.92 5.45
CA GLU A 141 -5.74 3.04 6.46
C GLU A 141 -6.47 4.39 6.38
N SER A 142 -5.75 5.47 6.31
CA SER A 142 -6.32 6.81 6.41
C SER A 142 -6.03 7.72 5.22
N GLY A 143 -4.99 7.42 4.42
CA GLY A 143 -4.36 8.37 3.50
C GLY A 143 -3.48 9.39 4.24
N LEU A 144 -2.92 9.01 5.40
CA LEU A 144 -2.13 9.83 6.32
C LEU A 144 -2.95 10.94 7.02
N ASP A 145 -4.26 10.77 7.13
CA ASP A 145 -5.15 11.72 7.79
C ASP A 145 -5.46 11.28 9.23
N ASN A 146 -4.86 11.96 10.22
CA ASN A 146 -5.10 11.66 11.63
C ASN A 146 -6.51 12.07 12.13
N THR A 147 -7.25 12.86 11.39
CA THR A 147 -8.61 13.27 11.76
C THR A 147 -9.67 12.24 11.36
N LYS A 148 -9.28 11.23 10.59
CA LYS A 148 -10.21 10.24 10.03
C LYS A 148 -10.80 9.33 11.09
N ILE A 149 -12.12 9.17 11.04
CA ILE A 149 -12.89 8.22 11.86
C ILE A 149 -13.68 7.32 10.91
N SER A 150 -13.51 6.00 11.05
CA SER A 150 -14.23 5.02 10.23
C SER A 150 -15.66 4.79 10.73
N HIS A 151 -16.53 4.23 9.90
CA HIS A 151 -17.89 3.83 10.28
C HIS A 151 -17.94 2.86 11.48
N ARG A 152 -16.86 2.11 11.72
CA ARG A 152 -16.74 1.19 12.85
C ARG A 152 -16.11 1.81 14.08
N GLY A 153 -15.74 3.10 14.00
CA GLY A 153 -15.13 3.84 15.12
C GLY A 153 -13.61 3.67 15.23
N ALA A 154 -12.92 3.15 14.21
CA ALA A 154 -11.47 3.22 14.16
C ALA A 154 -11.04 4.68 13.91
N VAL A 155 -9.99 5.14 14.57
CA VAL A 155 -9.58 6.54 14.58
C VAL A 155 -8.13 6.73 14.19
N GLY A 156 -7.85 7.90 13.64
CA GLY A 156 -6.50 8.42 13.41
C GLY A 156 -5.79 7.85 12.19
N ILE A 157 -4.53 8.21 12.10
CA ILE A 157 -3.67 7.92 10.94
C ILE A 157 -3.49 6.41 10.69
N MET A 158 -3.42 5.59 11.76
CA MET A 158 -3.28 4.15 11.72
C MET A 158 -4.62 3.40 11.88
N GLN A 159 -5.76 4.10 11.95
CA GLN A 159 -7.11 3.55 12.10
C GLN A 159 -7.21 2.52 13.24
N VAL A 160 -6.75 2.90 14.42
CA VAL A 160 -6.79 2.05 15.61
C VAL A 160 -8.16 2.17 16.29
N MET A 161 -8.74 1.04 16.68
CA MET A 161 -9.95 1.05 17.51
C MET A 161 -9.61 1.52 18.93
N PRO A 162 -10.35 2.48 19.52
CA PRO A 162 -10.10 2.93 20.89
C PRO A 162 -10.14 1.80 21.93
N LYS A 163 -10.93 0.76 21.68
CA LYS A 163 -10.93 -0.44 22.52
C LYS A 163 -9.61 -1.20 22.41
N THR A 164 -9.08 -1.38 21.20
CA THR A 164 -7.80 -2.06 20.96
C THR A 164 -6.64 -1.28 21.58
N ALA A 165 -6.66 0.05 21.48
CA ALA A 165 -5.64 0.91 22.08
C ALA A 165 -5.54 0.74 23.61
N ARG A 166 -6.68 0.57 24.30
CA ARG A 166 -6.74 0.39 25.75
C ARG A 166 -6.54 -1.05 26.22
N ASP A 167 -6.49 -2.03 25.32
CA ASP A 167 -6.21 -3.40 25.69
C ASP A 167 -4.79 -3.52 26.28
N TRP A 168 -4.61 -4.45 27.21
CA TRP A 168 -3.36 -4.64 27.98
C TRP A 168 -2.10 -4.79 27.14
N TYR A 169 -2.22 -5.26 25.88
CA TYR A 169 -1.10 -5.46 24.97
C TYR A 169 -0.75 -4.19 24.16
N VAL A 170 -1.62 -3.21 24.08
CA VAL A 170 -1.33 -1.89 23.50
C VAL A 170 -1.14 -0.85 24.59
N ASP A 171 -2.10 -0.72 25.49
CA ASP A 171 -2.04 0.13 26.71
C ASP A 171 -1.69 1.60 26.38
N ILE A 172 -2.53 2.21 25.55
CA ILE A 172 -2.46 3.63 25.15
C ILE A 172 -3.85 4.24 25.31
N ASP A 173 -3.96 5.23 26.21
CA ASP A 173 -5.22 5.83 26.59
C ASP A 173 -5.80 6.77 25.52
N ASP A 174 -4.97 7.67 25.00
CA ASP A 174 -5.38 8.67 24.01
C ASP A 174 -4.90 8.29 22.60
N VAL A 175 -5.77 7.64 21.85
CA VAL A 175 -5.52 7.21 20.47
C VAL A 175 -5.89 8.28 19.44
N TYR A 176 -6.38 9.45 19.86
CA TYR A 176 -6.76 10.54 18.95
C TYR A 176 -5.57 11.47 18.64
N ASP A 177 -4.57 11.53 19.53
CA ASP A 177 -3.33 12.24 19.25
C ASP A 177 -2.50 11.52 18.17
N LEU A 178 -1.82 12.29 17.31
CA LEU A 178 -1.06 11.76 16.17
C LEU A 178 0.03 10.77 16.59
N GLU A 179 0.88 11.19 17.54
CA GLU A 179 1.99 10.36 18.01
C GLU A 179 1.48 9.10 18.72
N SER A 180 0.50 9.27 19.60
CA SER A 180 -0.14 8.17 20.32
C SER A 180 -0.82 7.18 19.37
N ASN A 181 -1.39 7.65 18.25
CA ASN A 181 -2.01 6.82 17.24
C ASN A 181 -0.99 5.98 16.48
N ILE A 182 0.11 6.60 16.04
CA ILE A 182 1.23 5.89 15.39
C ILE A 182 1.83 4.87 16.36
N HIS A 183 2.02 5.25 17.62
CA HIS A 183 2.50 4.36 18.67
C HIS A 183 1.58 3.15 18.84
N ALA A 184 0.27 3.39 19.00
CA ALA A 184 -0.72 2.33 19.20
C ALA A 184 -0.76 1.35 18.01
N GLY A 185 -0.80 1.88 16.79
CA GLY A 185 -0.82 1.06 15.57
C GLY A 185 0.44 0.23 15.39
N SER A 186 1.62 0.81 15.63
CA SER A 186 2.91 0.11 15.54
C SER A 186 3.04 -0.99 16.59
N LYS A 187 2.66 -0.68 17.83
CA LYS A 187 2.68 -1.65 18.95
C LYS A 187 1.69 -2.79 18.71
N TYR A 188 0.50 -2.49 18.18
CA TYR A 188 -0.50 -3.50 17.85
C TYR A 188 -0.03 -4.41 16.70
N LEU A 189 0.57 -3.84 15.64
CA LEU A 189 1.14 -4.66 14.55
C LEU A 189 2.25 -5.58 15.07
N ARG A 190 3.14 -5.09 15.94
CA ARG A 190 4.19 -5.90 16.57
C ARG A 190 3.59 -7.01 17.43
N PHE A 191 2.57 -6.71 18.24
CA PHE A 191 1.86 -7.72 19.01
C PHE A 191 1.26 -8.83 18.15
N ILE A 192 0.64 -8.48 17.02
CA ILE A 192 0.11 -9.45 16.07
C ILE A 192 1.23 -10.34 15.51
N TYR A 193 2.33 -9.72 15.11
CA TYR A 193 3.52 -10.44 14.60
C TYR A 193 4.03 -11.46 15.61
N ASP A 194 4.36 -11.02 16.83
CA ASP A 194 4.94 -11.88 17.87
C ASP A 194 3.98 -12.97 18.34
N ARG A 195 2.70 -12.65 18.43
CA ARG A 195 1.69 -13.54 19.01
C ARG A 195 1.24 -14.65 18.07
N TYR A 196 1.13 -14.34 16.77
CA TYR A 196 0.46 -15.22 15.82
C TYR A 196 1.35 -15.69 14.68
N PHE A 197 2.38 -14.95 14.32
CA PHE A 197 3.15 -15.21 13.11
C PHE A 197 4.66 -15.35 13.33
N ASP A 198 5.15 -15.25 14.56
CA ASP A 198 6.54 -15.58 14.87
C ASP A 198 6.73 -17.10 14.90
N LEU A 199 6.59 -17.71 13.73
CA LEU A 199 6.70 -19.14 13.50
C LEU A 199 8.01 -19.44 12.75
N PRO A 200 8.80 -20.45 13.16
CA PRO A 200 10.08 -20.79 12.52
C PRO A 200 9.95 -21.16 11.04
N GLU A 201 8.78 -21.64 10.62
CA GLU A 201 8.51 -22.07 9.25
C GLU A 201 8.25 -20.90 8.28
N LEU A 202 8.00 -19.71 8.81
CA LEU A 202 7.71 -18.52 8.00
C LEU A 202 8.97 -17.69 7.79
N SER A 203 9.14 -17.17 6.57
CA SER A 203 10.13 -16.12 6.32
C SER A 203 9.71 -14.80 7.00
N ASP A 204 10.67 -13.91 7.31
CA ASP A 204 10.37 -12.62 7.92
C ASP A 204 9.41 -11.78 7.04
N ILE A 205 9.50 -11.94 5.72
CA ILE A 205 8.59 -11.30 4.77
C ILE A 205 7.17 -11.86 4.91
N ASP A 206 7.01 -13.17 5.03
CA ASP A 206 5.69 -13.79 5.19
C ASP A 206 5.07 -13.43 6.55
N LYS A 207 5.88 -13.42 7.62
CA LYS A 207 5.43 -13.00 8.96
C LYS A 207 4.82 -11.58 8.92
N ILE A 208 5.52 -10.63 8.30
CA ILE A 208 5.02 -9.26 8.22
C ILE A 208 3.78 -9.15 7.31
N HIS A 209 3.73 -9.86 6.18
CA HIS A 209 2.57 -9.86 5.30
C HIS A 209 1.33 -10.42 5.98
N PHE A 210 1.46 -11.54 6.70
CA PHE A 210 0.35 -12.10 7.48
C PHE A 210 -0.08 -11.17 8.61
N SER A 211 0.85 -10.50 9.26
CA SER A 211 0.55 -9.52 10.31
C SER A 211 -0.23 -8.32 9.77
N LEU A 212 0.14 -7.80 8.60
CA LEU A 212 -0.61 -6.72 7.93
C LEU A 212 -2.02 -7.16 7.52
N ALA A 213 -2.15 -8.37 6.96
CA ALA A 213 -3.45 -8.93 6.61
C ALA A 213 -4.35 -9.10 7.84
N ALA A 214 -3.77 -9.55 8.95
CA ALA A 214 -4.44 -9.74 10.22
C ALA A 214 -4.85 -8.43 10.90
N TYR A 215 -4.02 -7.39 10.80
CA TYR A 215 -4.36 -6.04 11.25
C TYR A 215 -5.63 -5.54 10.57
N ASN A 216 -5.69 -5.64 9.24
CA ASN A 216 -6.86 -5.27 8.44
C ASN A 216 -8.11 -6.11 8.74
N ALA A 217 -7.94 -7.40 9.03
CA ALA A 217 -9.05 -8.31 9.33
C ALA A 217 -9.63 -8.15 10.74
N CYS A 218 -9.03 -7.29 11.60
CA CYS A 218 -9.39 -7.19 13.01
C CYS A 218 -9.41 -8.56 13.71
N LEU A 219 -8.27 -9.24 13.78
CA LEU A 219 -8.12 -10.62 14.28
C LEU A 219 -8.82 -10.91 15.61
N LEU A 220 -8.99 -9.91 16.47
CA LEU A 220 -9.69 -10.05 17.75
C LEU A 220 -11.19 -10.35 17.61
N TYR A 221 -11.77 -10.14 16.41
CA TYR A 221 -13.17 -10.49 16.13
C TYR A 221 -13.34 -11.88 15.54
N THR A 222 -12.27 -12.47 15.01
CA THR A 222 -12.31 -13.75 14.29
C THR A 222 -11.57 -14.88 14.99
N SER A 223 -10.73 -14.56 15.98
CA SER A 223 -10.07 -15.59 16.81
C SER A 223 -10.98 -16.03 17.95
N PRO A 224 -11.12 -17.34 18.18
CA PRO A 224 -11.72 -17.81 19.42
C PRO A 224 -10.96 -17.21 20.61
N SER A 225 -11.69 -16.72 21.58
CA SER A 225 -11.12 -16.20 22.82
C SER A 225 -10.13 -17.20 23.40
N PRO A 226 -9.02 -16.79 24.06
CA PRO A 226 -8.17 -17.71 24.81
C PRO A 226 -8.92 -18.57 25.81
N ARG A 227 -10.17 -18.22 26.17
CA ARG A 227 -11.08 -19.04 26.95
C ARG A 227 -11.71 -20.18 26.16
N ASP A 228 -11.84 -20.02 24.82
CA ASP A 228 -12.47 -21.01 23.94
C ASP A 228 -11.46 -22.10 23.51
N LEU A 229 -10.16 -21.88 23.75
CA LEU A 229 -9.08 -22.86 23.50
C LEU A 229 -8.78 -23.75 24.73
N ARG A 230 -9.57 -23.67 25.80
CA ARG A 230 -9.44 -24.47 27.03
C ARG A 230 -10.58 -25.45 27.22
N ALA A 231 -11.18 -25.92 26.13
CA ALA A 231 -12.16 -27.01 26.15
C ALA A 231 -11.55 -28.32 25.63
#